data_68871e08889f761d30f5cf1e38e36a79
#
_entry.id   68871e08889f761d30f5cf1e38e36a79
#
_cell.length_a   1.000
_cell.length_b   1.000
_cell.length_c   1.000
_cell.angle_alpha   90.00
_cell.angle_beta   90.00
_cell.angle_gamma   90.00
#
_symmetry.space_group_name_H-M   'P 1'
#
loop_
_entity.id
_entity.type
_entity.pdbx_description
1 polymer ?
#
loop_
_entity_poly.entity_id
_entity_poly.type
_entity_poly.pdbx_seq_one_letter_code
_entity_poly.pdbx_strand_id
1 'polypeptide(L)'
;MNRRFLKIQNFRNIGVTKDLEEYQTLYLNNTLNKDEMGELIILIGENNVGKSNILDAVKIITPTENIKSINLKKDIPDFMDYEDAKPKIKLIYADENESQEIEYFLDENLNVNYNSNLQKEYKTIKTKKTVKSEEFDIEAVKAEFKNKFNLYESQRNTFSQRNYSYESSIKNISNKYYNMVIHNKSLDELVAIYEELKKLYSNFVSEYNNYYSPKIEEKEFYDLRKIASKDTVIEAEETIEIPKDIIKEKYDINFIPNIIYYKEEEVKDSDLVTTPENIKNSKFFNALFKAIGKNISTVETAYEKAQKAPGHKNQYQNTINQNLKDIVSKKFNELYFQDLNTQEYNFYITLEKDQIYLSMEKNGNIILLEQQSVGFKWFFNFFFNFLHSNELNPGDIVLMDEPEIHLSIPGRIDLRNFIKNFARNHGVTFITTTHNPSFIDVDYLDELRIVRFKKDKIGVEIQNDFSAIGEDEVDTLNEIVDGFGVLHRDIITNPNNKVIFVEGLMDYNYLTAFKKLKESNSWTWKR
;
A
#
# COMPACT_ATOMS: atom_id res chain seq x y z
N MET A 1 -11.37 -12.40 26.69
CA MET A 1 -11.52 -12.59 25.23
C MET A 1 -10.92 -11.37 24.55
N ASN A 2 -9.82 -11.54 23.85
CA ASN A 2 -9.10 -10.43 23.25
C ASN A 2 -9.83 -9.96 21.99
N ARG A 3 -10.10 -8.65 21.87
CA ARG A 3 -10.86 -8.10 20.74
C ARG A 3 -10.19 -6.87 20.20
N ARG A 4 -10.22 -6.74 18.89
CA ARG A 4 -9.88 -5.52 18.14
C ARG A 4 -11.14 -4.97 17.50
N PHE A 5 -11.44 -3.72 17.72
CA PHE A 5 -12.64 -3.11 17.17
C PHE A 5 -12.48 -1.63 16.89
N LEU A 6 -13.29 -1.15 15.98
CA LEU A 6 -13.38 0.23 15.57
C LEU A 6 -14.66 0.84 16.14
N LYS A 7 -14.56 2.01 16.76
CA LYS A 7 -15.70 2.84 17.13
C LYS A 7 -15.77 4.05 16.21
N ILE A 8 -16.95 4.29 15.64
CA ILE A 8 -17.20 5.35 14.67
C ILE A 8 -18.33 6.23 15.16
N GLN A 9 -18.10 7.54 15.16
CA GLN A 9 -19.09 8.56 15.51
C GLN A 9 -19.08 9.67 14.47
N ASN A 10 -20.26 10.07 14.03
CA ASN A 10 -20.47 11.20 13.12
C ASN A 10 -19.60 11.17 11.84
N PHE A 11 -19.34 9.98 11.31
CA PHE A 11 -18.62 9.82 10.06
C PHE A 11 -19.60 9.60 8.91
N ARG A 12 -19.83 10.62 8.10
CA ARG A 12 -20.86 10.62 7.05
C ARG A 12 -22.23 10.26 7.63
N ASN A 13 -22.75 9.09 7.29
CA ASN A 13 -24.04 8.60 7.82
C ASN A 13 -23.87 7.57 8.97
N ILE A 14 -22.66 7.33 9.47
CA ILE A 14 -22.38 6.31 10.48
C ILE A 14 -22.25 6.94 11.87
N GLY A 15 -22.92 6.36 12.87
CA GLY A 15 -22.82 6.80 14.25
C GLY A 15 -23.29 8.23 14.44
N VAL A 16 -24.30 8.65 13.68
CA VAL A 16 -24.83 10.01 13.74
C VAL A 16 -25.59 10.19 15.04
N THR A 17 -25.06 11.08 15.88
CA THR A 17 -25.63 11.37 17.20
C THR A 17 -25.09 12.70 17.74
N LYS A 18 -25.87 13.35 18.60
CA LYS A 18 -25.43 14.48 19.43
C LYS A 18 -24.82 14.03 20.76
N ASP A 19 -25.06 12.78 21.13
CA ASP A 19 -24.49 12.20 22.34
C ASP A 19 -23.03 11.81 22.09
N LEU A 20 -22.11 12.42 22.84
CA LEU A 20 -20.66 12.20 22.70
C LEU A 20 -20.20 10.80 23.13
N GLU A 21 -21.05 10.04 23.83
CA GLU A 21 -20.75 8.68 24.29
C GLU A 21 -21.27 7.60 23.33
N GLU A 22 -22.15 7.94 22.40
CA GLU A 22 -22.72 6.99 21.45
C GLU A 22 -21.78 6.78 20.23
N TYR A 23 -21.34 5.55 20.03
CA TYR A 23 -20.54 5.12 18.89
C TYR A 23 -21.15 3.90 18.21
N GLN A 24 -21.00 3.82 16.90
CA GLN A 24 -21.18 2.55 16.20
C GLN A 24 -19.89 1.73 16.28
N THR A 25 -20.01 0.48 16.65
CA THR A 25 -18.86 -0.41 16.86
C THR A 25 -18.78 -1.45 15.74
N LEU A 26 -17.62 -1.57 15.11
CA LEU A 26 -17.28 -2.63 14.17
C LEU A 26 -16.23 -3.54 14.80
N TYR A 27 -16.57 -4.80 15.04
CA TYR A 27 -15.59 -5.80 15.50
C TYR A 27 -14.72 -6.24 14.34
N LEU A 28 -13.40 -6.05 14.50
CA LEU A 28 -12.40 -6.35 13.46
C LEU A 28 -11.86 -7.77 13.59
N ASN A 29 -11.77 -8.27 14.80
CA ASN A 29 -11.49 -9.68 15.10
C ASN A 29 -11.95 -10.05 16.51
N ASN A 30 -12.15 -11.35 16.72
CA ASN A 30 -12.63 -11.88 17.99
C ASN A 30 -11.48 -12.10 18.97
N THR A 31 -10.24 -12.23 18.49
CA THR A 31 -9.06 -12.48 19.31
C THR A 31 -7.83 -11.75 18.77
N LEU A 32 -6.87 -11.46 19.66
CA LEU A 32 -5.54 -10.95 19.33
C LEU A 32 -4.47 -12.04 19.40
N ASN A 33 -4.88 -13.29 19.64
CA ASN A 33 -3.95 -14.41 19.67
C ASN A 33 -3.35 -14.62 18.26
N LYS A 34 -2.02 -14.72 18.15
CA LYS A 34 -1.30 -14.84 16.89
C LYS A 34 -1.78 -16.03 16.05
N ASP A 35 -2.13 -17.14 16.70
CA ASP A 35 -2.60 -18.36 16.03
C ASP A 35 -4.05 -18.25 15.55
N GLU A 36 -4.79 -17.25 16.03
CA GLU A 36 -6.20 -17.01 15.72
C GLU A 36 -6.43 -15.65 15.03
N MET A 37 -5.38 -14.86 14.85
CA MET A 37 -5.47 -13.64 14.04
C MET A 37 -5.56 -13.98 12.57
N GLY A 38 -6.39 -13.24 11.90
CA GLY A 38 -6.66 -13.42 10.50
C GLY A 38 -8.09 -13.88 10.32
N GLU A 39 -8.96 -12.92 10.01
CA GLU A 39 -10.38 -13.15 9.85
C GLU A 39 -10.89 -12.53 8.56
N LEU A 40 -11.97 -13.10 8.05
CA LEU A 40 -12.80 -12.47 7.04
C LEU A 40 -14.00 -11.82 7.73
N ILE A 41 -14.19 -10.53 7.48
CA ILE A 41 -15.34 -9.75 7.92
C ILE A 41 -16.13 -9.35 6.68
N ILE A 42 -17.41 -9.66 6.66
CA ILE A 42 -18.29 -9.40 5.52
C ILE A 42 -19.36 -8.39 5.94
N LEU A 43 -19.32 -7.20 5.35
CA LEU A 43 -20.34 -6.17 5.54
C LEU A 43 -21.50 -6.43 4.59
N ILE A 44 -22.69 -6.65 5.14
CA ILE A 44 -23.93 -6.89 4.41
C ILE A 44 -24.97 -5.84 4.76
N GLY A 45 -25.90 -5.59 3.86
CA GLY A 45 -26.99 -4.61 4.03
C GLY A 45 -27.48 -4.09 2.69
N GLU A 46 -28.53 -3.28 2.71
CA GLU A 46 -29.13 -2.70 1.51
C GLU A 46 -28.15 -1.89 0.66
N ASN A 47 -28.52 -1.63 -0.60
CA ASN A 47 -27.78 -0.72 -1.45
C ASN A 47 -27.83 0.70 -0.88
N ASN A 48 -26.72 1.41 -0.98
CA ASN A 48 -26.55 2.78 -0.50
C ASN A 48 -26.72 2.96 1.02
N VAL A 49 -26.80 1.89 1.81
CA VAL A 49 -26.86 2.02 3.28
C VAL A 49 -25.58 2.60 3.89
N GLY A 50 -24.46 2.49 3.21
CA GLY A 50 -23.18 3.06 3.69
C GLY A 50 -22.09 2.03 4.00
N LYS A 51 -22.15 0.81 3.43
CA LYS A 51 -21.10 -0.21 3.58
C LYS A 51 -19.72 0.32 3.16
N SER A 52 -19.63 0.97 2.00
CA SER A 52 -18.37 1.59 1.52
C SER A 52 -17.93 2.74 2.42
N ASN A 53 -18.86 3.46 3.09
CA ASN A 53 -18.50 4.46 4.08
C ASN A 53 -17.78 3.85 5.30
N ILE A 54 -18.15 2.63 5.69
CA ILE A 54 -17.43 1.90 6.76
C ILE A 54 -16.01 1.57 6.31
N LEU A 55 -15.81 1.09 5.06
CA LEU A 55 -14.46 0.86 4.53
C LEU A 55 -13.64 2.16 4.54
N ASP A 56 -14.25 3.28 4.18
CA ASP A 56 -13.57 4.58 4.22
C ASP A 56 -13.23 5.03 5.65
N ALA A 57 -14.10 4.74 6.64
CA ALA A 57 -13.80 5.00 8.04
C ALA A 57 -12.59 4.17 8.53
N VAL A 58 -12.49 2.90 8.11
CA VAL A 58 -11.32 2.07 8.43
C VAL A 58 -10.03 2.65 7.85
N LYS A 59 -10.06 3.27 6.67
CA LYS A 59 -8.88 3.91 6.04
C LYS A 59 -8.31 5.08 6.87
N ILE A 60 -9.09 5.66 7.78
CA ILE A 60 -8.61 6.73 8.65
C ILE A 60 -7.58 6.22 9.65
N ILE A 61 -7.59 4.93 9.96
CA ILE A 61 -6.60 4.31 10.83
C ILE A 61 -5.25 4.38 10.11
N THR A 62 -4.38 5.27 10.54
CA THR A 62 -3.08 5.48 9.93
C THR A 62 -2.04 5.79 10.99
N PRO A 63 -0.75 5.50 10.75
CA PRO A 63 0.33 5.94 11.63
C PRO A 63 0.28 7.45 11.88
N THR A 64 0.64 7.85 13.09
CA THR A 64 0.59 9.25 13.57
C THR A 64 1.37 10.23 12.68
N GLU A 65 2.42 9.77 12.03
CA GLU A 65 3.20 10.53 11.06
C GLU A 65 2.40 10.92 9.80
N ASN A 66 1.40 10.13 9.45
CA ASN A 66 0.56 10.34 8.27
C ASN A 66 -0.77 11.07 8.58
N ILE A 67 -0.99 11.47 9.81
CA ILE A 67 -2.27 12.05 10.27
C ILE A 67 -2.64 13.33 9.49
N LYS A 68 -1.65 14.09 9.02
CA LYS A 68 -1.86 15.32 8.24
C LYS A 68 -2.49 15.07 6.87
N SER A 69 -2.45 13.82 6.38
CA SER A 69 -3.09 13.43 5.11
C SER A 69 -4.59 13.17 5.25
N ILE A 70 -5.09 13.05 6.48
CA ILE A 70 -6.50 12.80 6.77
C ILE A 70 -7.30 14.09 6.61
N ASN A 71 -8.49 14.00 6.02
CA ASN A 71 -9.39 15.13 5.86
C ASN A 71 -10.80 14.79 6.35
N LEU A 72 -10.97 14.73 7.66
CA LEU A 72 -12.27 14.45 8.29
C LEU A 72 -13.34 15.53 8.03
N LYS A 73 -12.95 16.72 7.55
CA LYS A 73 -13.93 17.77 7.18
C LYS A 73 -14.88 17.33 6.06
N LYS A 74 -14.42 16.45 5.17
CA LYS A 74 -15.24 15.89 4.08
C LYS A 74 -16.26 14.87 4.57
N ASP A 75 -16.06 14.38 5.77
CA ASP A 75 -16.75 13.22 6.30
C ASP A 75 -17.73 13.59 7.41
N ILE A 76 -17.96 14.91 7.60
CA ILE A 76 -18.99 15.43 8.49
C ILE A 76 -20.38 15.10 7.89
N PRO A 77 -21.36 14.66 8.71
CA PRO A 77 -22.70 14.40 8.22
C PRO A 77 -23.36 15.65 7.59
N ASP A 78 -23.84 15.54 6.35
CA ASP A 78 -24.44 16.66 5.60
C ASP A 78 -25.74 17.22 6.21
N PHE A 79 -26.41 16.42 7.06
CA PHE A 79 -27.73 16.71 7.62
C PHE A 79 -27.69 17.11 9.10
N MET A 80 -26.50 17.36 9.66
CA MET A 80 -26.33 17.80 11.04
C MET A 80 -25.65 19.15 11.10
N ASP A 81 -25.90 19.86 12.21
CA ASP A 81 -25.19 21.09 12.49
C ASP A 81 -23.70 20.82 12.65
N TYR A 82 -22.89 21.59 11.95
CA TYR A 82 -21.46 21.41 11.82
C TYR A 82 -20.70 21.40 13.18
N GLU A 83 -21.18 22.18 14.15
CA GLU A 83 -20.55 22.27 15.47
C GLU A 83 -20.83 21.03 16.34
N ASP A 84 -21.97 20.39 16.12
CA ASP A 84 -22.45 19.24 16.90
C ASP A 84 -21.98 17.88 16.33
N ALA A 85 -21.53 17.84 15.08
CA ALA A 85 -21.36 16.60 14.31
C ALA A 85 -19.92 16.32 13.86
N LYS A 86 -18.94 16.59 14.71
CA LYS A 86 -17.53 16.32 14.37
C LYS A 86 -17.23 14.84 14.35
N PRO A 87 -16.63 14.29 13.27
CA PRO A 87 -16.27 12.89 13.19
C PRO A 87 -15.23 12.48 14.23
N LYS A 88 -15.44 11.30 14.83
CA LYS A 88 -14.49 10.65 15.72
C LYS A 88 -14.36 9.17 15.34
N ILE A 89 -13.14 8.68 15.26
CA ILE A 89 -12.84 7.29 14.92
C ILE A 89 -11.81 6.76 15.90
N LYS A 90 -12.16 5.66 16.58
CA LYS A 90 -11.37 5.04 17.62
C LYS A 90 -11.00 3.62 17.22
N LEU A 91 -9.70 3.31 17.20
CA LEU A 91 -9.22 1.92 17.16
C LEU A 91 -8.92 1.46 18.59
N ILE A 92 -9.46 0.32 18.98
CA ILE A 92 -9.33 -0.22 20.32
C ILE A 92 -8.88 -1.67 20.26
N TYR A 93 -7.91 -1.98 21.12
CA TYR A 93 -7.52 -3.33 21.49
C TYR A 93 -7.89 -3.55 22.95
N ALA A 94 -8.70 -4.56 23.22
CA ALA A 94 -9.13 -4.86 24.58
C ALA A 94 -8.96 -6.34 24.89
N ASP A 95 -8.39 -6.64 26.03
CA ASP A 95 -8.44 -7.96 26.65
C ASP A 95 -9.22 -7.89 27.98
N GLU A 96 -9.16 -8.94 28.80
CA GLU A 96 -9.92 -9.02 30.06
C GLU A 96 -9.46 -7.99 31.10
N ASN A 97 -8.24 -7.49 31.01
CA ASN A 97 -7.61 -6.66 32.02
C ASN A 97 -7.22 -5.27 31.54
N GLU A 98 -6.96 -5.10 30.24
CA GLU A 98 -6.38 -3.89 29.67
C GLU A 98 -7.04 -3.50 28.37
N SER A 99 -7.14 -2.20 28.11
CA SER A 99 -7.52 -1.68 26.79
C SER A 99 -6.54 -0.61 26.34
N GLN A 100 -6.14 -0.69 25.07
CA GLN A 100 -5.37 0.34 24.41
C GLN A 100 -6.18 0.94 23.29
N GLU A 101 -6.17 2.26 23.17
CA GLU A 101 -6.94 2.97 22.17
C GLU A 101 -6.17 4.11 21.53
N ILE A 102 -6.50 4.39 20.28
CA ILE A 102 -6.17 5.61 19.58
C ILE A 102 -7.44 6.19 18.97
N GLU A 103 -7.70 7.48 19.20
CA GLU A 103 -8.85 8.20 18.70
C GLU A 103 -8.41 9.33 17.78
N TYR A 104 -8.94 9.36 16.55
CA TYR A 104 -8.81 10.45 15.59
C TYR A 104 -10.05 11.34 15.66
N PHE A 105 -9.86 12.65 15.74
CA PHE A 105 -10.96 13.61 15.87
C PHE A 105 -10.60 14.97 15.25
N LEU A 106 -11.61 15.84 15.06
CA LEU A 106 -11.41 17.24 14.69
C LEU A 106 -11.38 18.12 15.95
N ASP A 107 -10.34 18.95 16.08
CA ASP A 107 -10.25 19.99 17.11
C ASP A 107 -11.21 21.17 16.83
N GLU A 108 -11.16 22.19 17.69
CA GLU A 108 -11.97 23.42 17.53
C GLU A 108 -11.67 24.16 16.23
N ASN A 109 -10.43 24.04 15.72
CA ASN A 109 -9.98 24.67 14.48
C ASN A 109 -10.16 23.76 13.26
N LEU A 110 -10.84 22.60 13.44
CA LEU A 110 -11.06 21.58 12.41
C LEU A 110 -9.77 20.98 11.84
N ASN A 111 -8.73 20.90 12.63
CA ASN A 111 -7.56 20.13 12.31
C ASN A 111 -7.74 18.72 12.85
N VAL A 112 -7.22 17.74 12.11
CA VAL A 112 -7.21 16.36 12.59
C VAL A 112 -6.16 16.21 13.68
N ASN A 113 -6.61 15.76 14.84
CA ASN A 113 -5.78 15.43 15.99
C ASN A 113 -6.02 13.99 16.42
N TYR A 114 -5.21 13.49 17.31
CA TYR A 114 -5.41 12.18 17.92
C TYR A 114 -5.11 12.19 19.41
N ASN A 115 -5.84 11.34 20.12
CA ASN A 115 -5.54 10.97 21.50
C ASN A 115 -5.17 9.49 21.57
N SER A 116 -4.27 9.14 22.44
CA SER A 116 -3.91 7.74 22.69
C SER A 116 -3.66 7.53 24.17
N ASN A 117 -4.20 6.43 24.72
CA ASN A 117 -3.90 5.98 26.07
C ASN A 117 -2.71 5.01 26.11
N LEU A 118 -1.96 4.91 25.03
CA LEU A 118 -0.69 4.18 25.01
C LEU A 118 0.16 4.66 26.19
N GLN A 119 0.46 3.74 27.12
CA GLN A 119 1.40 4.06 28.18
C GLN A 119 2.71 4.50 27.55
N LYS A 120 3.14 5.73 27.87
CA LYS A 120 4.38 6.33 27.35
C LYS A 120 5.60 5.71 28.03
N GLU A 121 5.73 4.40 27.99
CA GLU A 121 7.03 3.79 28.22
C GLU A 121 7.84 3.92 26.95
N TYR A 122 8.96 4.62 27.05
CA TYR A 122 9.86 4.81 25.94
C TYR A 122 10.98 3.78 26.00
N LYS A 123 11.23 3.13 24.89
CA LYS A 123 12.39 2.27 24.71
C LYS A 123 13.46 3.06 23.98
N THR A 124 14.63 3.15 24.57
CA THR A 124 15.77 3.82 23.97
C THR A 124 16.40 2.90 22.93
N ILE A 125 16.33 3.26 21.67
CA ILE A 125 16.96 2.52 20.58
C ILE A 125 18.05 3.37 19.97
N LYS A 126 19.25 2.79 19.81
CA LYS A 126 20.30 3.37 19.01
C LYS A 126 20.02 3.06 17.53
N THR A 127 19.67 4.06 16.76
CA THR A 127 19.52 3.94 15.32
C THR A 127 20.70 4.59 14.62
N LYS A 128 21.14 3.99 13.53
CA LYS A 128 22.09 4.61 12.63
C LYS A 128 21.32 5.49 11.67
N LYS A 129 21.47 6.78 11.79
CA LYS A 129 20.91 7.75 10.84
C LYS A 129 21.96 8.11 9.82
N THR A 130 21.62 7.94 8.58
CA THR A 130 22.41 8.47 7.48
C THR A 130 22.22 9.98 7.46
N VAL A 131 23.13 10.72 8.09
CA VAL A 131 23.12 12.18 8.00
C VAL A 131 23.92 12.53 6.74
N LYS A 132 23.27 13.14 5.76
CA LYS A 132 24.01 13.84 4.72
C LYS A 132 24.75 14.98 5.43
N SER A 133 26.05 14.89 5.49
CA SER A 133 26.86 15.98 5.99
C SER A 133 26.60 17.17 5.07
N GLU A 134 26.16 18.28 5.62
CA GLU A 134 26.13 19.59 4.94
C GLU A 134 27.52 20.21 4.83
N GLU A 135 28.57 19.43 4.96
CA GLU A 135 29.93 19.90 4.68
C GLU A 135 30.09 20.09 3.18
N PHE A 136 30.05 21.33 2.79
CA PHE A 136 30.33 21.73 1.42
C PHE A 136 31.83 21.73 1.16
N ASP A 137 32.25 21.22 0.00
CA ASP A 137 33.64 21.36 -0.46
C ASP A 137 33.85 22.78 -0.98
N ILE A 138 34.07 23.71 -0.05
CA ILE A 138 34.32 25.12 -0.36
C ILE A 138 35.55 25.29 -1.25
N GLU A 139 36.54 24.41 -1.12
CA GLU A 139 37.77 24.50 -1.94
C GLU A 139 37.48 24.09 -3.40
N ALA A 140 36.63 23.09 -3.64
CA ALA A 140 36.19 22.75 -4.99
C ALA A 140 35.38 23.90 -5.63
N VAL A 141 34.50 24.55 -4.87
CA VAL A 141 33.76 25.74 -5.32
C VAL A 141 34.69 26.91 -5.66
N LYS A 142 35.69 27.18 -4.81
CA LYS A 142 36.70 28.21 -5.07
C LYS A 142 37.52 27.90 -6.31
N ALA A 143 37.91 26.63 -6.51
CA ALA A 143 38.68 26.20 -7.68
C ALA A 143 37.88 26.42 -8.98
N GLU A 144 36.60 26.03 -8.99
CA GLU A 144 35.73 26.23 -10.15
C GLU A 144 35.49 27.71 -10.44
N PHE A 145 35.23 28.52 -9.41
CA PHE A 145 35.12 29.97 -9.58
C PHE A 145 36.37 30.56 -10.21
N LYS A 146 37.54 30.20 -9.68
CA LYS A 146 38.86 30.67 -10.19
C LYS A 146 39.07 30.24 -11.65
N ASN A 147 38.72 29.02 -11.99
CA ASN A 147 38.82 28.50 -13.36
C ASN A 147 37.98 29.32 -14.34
N LYS A 148 36.74 29.61 -14.00
CA LYS A 148 35.84 30.39 -14.87
C LYS A 148 36.23 31.86 -14.94
N PHE A 149 36.71 32.41 -13.82
CA PHE A 149 37.24 33.77 -13.78
C PHE A 149 38.49 33.91 -14.67
N ASN A 150 39.44 32.99 -14.59
CA ASN A 150 40.65 32.98 -15.42
C ASN A 150 40.31 32.76 -16.91
N LEU A 151 39.33 31.90 -17.20
CA LEU A 151 38.85 31.71 -18.56
C LEU A 151 38.34 33.03 -19.14
N TYR A 152 37.47 33.73 -18.41
CA TYR A 152 36.97 35.02 -18.83
C TYR A 152 38.10 36.06 -19.02
N GLU A 153 39.03 36.17 -18.09
CA GLU A 153 40.18 37.10 -18.20
C GLU A 153 41.07 36.76 -19.39
N SER A 154 41.37 35.47 -19.63
CA SER A 154 42.21 35.05 -20.75
C SER A 154 41.56 35.38 -22.09
N GLN A 155 40.28 35.12 -22.26
CA GLN A 155 39.55 35.46 -23.47
C GLN A 155 39.45 36.98 -23.65
N ARG A 156 39.15 37.73 -22.59
CA ARG A 156 39.17 39.18 -22.61
C ARG A 156 40.51 39.76 -23.02
N ASN A 157 41.60 39.28 -22.40
CA ASN A 157 42.94 39.78 -22.70
C ASN A 157 43.44 39.46 -24.09
N THR A 158 43.00 38.35 -24.67
CA THR A 158 43.31 37.98 -26.05
C THR A 158 42.62 38.91 -27.05
N PHE A 159 41.50 39.52 -26.68
CA PHE A 159 40.71 40.39 -27.57
C PHE A 159 40.61 41.84 -27.10
N SER A 160 41.42 42.24 -26.09
CA SER A 160 41.28 43.48 -25.33
C SER A 160 41.94 44.69 -25.96
N GLN A 161 41.48 45.16 -27.10
CA GLN A 161 41.88 46.52 -27.45
C GLN A 161 40.75 47.57 -27.42
N ARG A 162 39.49 47.27 -27.09
CA ARG A 162 38.43 48.29 -27.28
C ARG A 162 37.18 48.30 -26.37
N ASN A 163 37.14 47.67 -25.19
CA ASN A 163 35.90 47.82 -24.39
C ASN A 163 36.15 48.02 -22.88
N TYR A 164 36.18 49.28 -22.45
CA TYR A 164 36.33 49.70 -21.06
C TYR A 164 35.10 49.39 -20.14
N SER A 165 33.94 49.06 -20.73
CA SER A 165 32.68 48.89 -19.97
C SER A 165 32.66 47.65 -19.05
N TYR A 166 33.41 46.61 -19.39
CA TYR A 166 33.47 45.36 -18.59
C TYR A 166 34.53 45.37 -17.50
N GLU A 167 35.52 46.31 -17.55
CA GLU A 167 36.66 46.35 -16.61
C GLU A 167 36.22 46.69 -15.18
N SER A 168 35.30 47.62 -15.03
CA SER A 168 34.75 48.01 -13.72
C SER A 168 33.90 46.90 -13.10
N SER A 169 33.10 46.17 -13.92
CA SER A 169 32.24 45.07 -13.48
C SER A 169 33.05 43.88 -13.01
N ILE A 170 34.13 43.52 -13.70
CA ILE A 170 35.03 42.45 -13.31
C ILE A 170 35.78 42.76 -12.03
N LYS A 171 36.29 43.99 -11.91
CA LYS A 171 36.98 44.45 -10.69
C LYS A 171 36.04 44.37 -9.49
N ASN A 172 34.77 44.67 -9.68
CA ASN A 172 33.75 44.55 -8.67
C ASN A 172 33.52 43.08 -8.27
N ILE A 173 33.36 42.16 -9.24
CA ILE A 173 33.20 40.72 -8.97
C ILE A 173 34.46 40.14 -8.30
N SER A 174 35.65 40.49 -8.78
CA SER A 174 36.92 40.07 -8.15
C SER A 174 36.98 40.51 -6.70
N ASN A 175 36.66 41.78 -6.39
CA ASN A 175 36.63 42.29 -5.03
C ASN A 175 35.57 41.59 -4.16
N LYS A 176 34.38 41.34 -4.68
CA LYS A 176 33.34 40.59 -3.97
C LYS A 176 33.83 39.16 -3.64
N TYR A 177 34.41 38.47 -4.61
CA TYR A 177 34.98 37.14 -4.42
C TYR A 177 36.10 37.11 -3.37
N TYR A 178 37.07 38.03 -3.47
CA TYR A 178 38.17 38.15 -2.50
C TYR A 178 37.67 38.39 -1.07
N ASN A 179 36.69 39.29 -0.90
CA ASN A 179 36.11 39.59 0.40
C ASN A 179 35.35 38.38 0.98
N MET A 180 34.80 37.52 0.14
CA MET A 180 34.09 36.32 0.58
C MET A 180 35.01 35.20 0.99
N VAL A 181 36.10 34.98 0.22
CA VAL A 181 37.10 33.95 0.53
C VAL A 181 37.81 34.26 1.87
N ILE A 182 38.06 35.55 2.18
CA ILE A 182 38.72 35.97 3.41
C ILE A 182 37.77 35.85 4.63
N HIS A 183 36.46 36.03 4.45
CA HIS A 183 35.49 36.11 5.55
C HIS A 183 34.62 34.88 5.74
N ASN A 184 34.94 33.72 5.12
CA ASN A 184 34.24 32.45 5.26
C ASN A 184 32.71 32.55 5.13
N LYS A 185 32.24 33.26 4.12
CA LYS A 185 30.80 33.49 3.88
C LYS A 185 30.10 32.29 3.28
N SER A 186 28.75 32.31 3.30
CA SER A 186 27.87 31.20 2.95
C SER A 186 27.98 30.77 1.48
N LEU A 187 27.67 29.51 1.20
CA LEU A 187 27.61 28.95 -0.17
C LEU A 187 26.66 29.76 -1.07
N ASP A 188 25.55 30.25 -0.53
CA ASP A 188 24.55 31.02 -1.29
C ASP A 188 25.12 32.34 -1.82
N GLU A 189 25.96 32.99 -1.05
CA GLU A 189 26.62 34.22 -1.49
C GLU A 189 27.69 33.93 -2.59
N LEU A 190 28.40 32.80 -2.51
CA LEU A 190 29.32 32.36 -3.56
C LEU A 190 28.57 32.03 -4.86
N VAL A 191 27.44 31.32 -4.78
CA VAL A 191 26.56 31.02 -5.92
C VAL A 191 26.06 32.32 -6.58
N ALA A 192 25.63 33.30 -5.79
CA ALA A 192 25.14 34.57 -6.33
C ALA A 192 26.20 35.30 -7.16
N ILE A 193 27.43 35.36 -6.69
CA ILE A 193 28.52 36.00 -7.43
C ILE A 193 28.95 35.20 -8.67
N TYR A 194 28.89 33.88 -8.58
CA TYR A 194 29.15 33.03 -9.74
C TYR A 194 28.11 33.21 -10.86
N GLU A 195 26.86 33.40 -10.51
CA GLU A 195 25.82 33.75 -11.48
C GLU A 195 26.01 35.14 -12.07
N GLU A 196 26.52 36.11 -11.31
CA GLU A 196 26.92 37.41 -11.86
C GLU A 196 28.06 37.25 -12.88
N LEU A 197 29.07 36.42 -12.59
CA LEU A 197 30.18 36.12 -13.49
C LEU A 197 29.71 35.45 -14.77
N LYS A 198 28.79 34.49 -14.63
CA LYS A 198 28.18 33.78 -15.76
C LYS A 198 27.43 34.74 -16.70
N LYS A 199 26.63 35.66 -16.13
CA LYS A 199 25.94 36.68 -16.91
C LYS A 199 26.89 37.59 -17.67
N LEU A 200 27.97 38.03 -17.02
CA LEU A 200 28.95 38.88 -17.66
C LEU A 200 29.70 38.18 -18.80
N TYR A 201 30.03 36.88 -18.57
CA TYR A 201 30.68 36.07 -19.60
C TYR A 201 29.74 35.83 -20.81
N SER A 202 28.51 35.48 -20.59
CA SER A 202 27.52 35.28 -21.66
C SER A 202 27.30 36.57 -22.48
N ASN A 203 27.14 37.69 -21.79
CA ASN A 203 27.04 39.00 -22.45
C ASN A 203 28.26 39.33 -23.29
N PHE A 204 29.48 39.11 -22.75
CA PHE A 204 30.73 39.34 -23.48
C PHE A 204 30.84 38.47 -24.72
N VAL A 205 30.53 37.16 -24.61
CA VAL A 205 30.55 36.23 -25.79
C VAL A 205 29.54 36.64 -26.82
N SER A 206 28.32 37.00 -26.42
CA SER A 206 27.27 37.45 -27.30
C SER A 206 27.64 38.72 -28.05
N GLU A 207 28.13 39.75 -27.32
CA GLU A 207 28.55 41.02 -27.90
C GLU A 207 29.75 40.85 -28.84
N TYR A 208 30.76 40.04 -28.41
CA TYR A 208 31.90 39.75 -29.27
C TYR A 208 31.49 39.04 -30.58
N ASN A 209 30.63 38.01 -30.47
CA ASN A 209 30.15 37.24 -31.63
C ASN A 209 29.29 38.03 -32.60
N ASN A 210 28.69 39.14 -32.14
CA ASN A 210 27.95 40.03 -33.03
C ASN A 210 28.84 40.92 -33.91
N TYR A 211 30.02 41.29 -33.42
CA TYR A 211 30.86 42.28 -34.06
C TYR A 211 32.18 41.75 -34.64
N TYR A 212 32.61 40.55 -34.20
CA TYR A 212 33.95 40.04 -34.52
C TYR A 212 33.96 38.61 -35.09
N SER A 213 35.05 38.27 -35.81
CA SER A 213 35.32 36.92 -36.33
C SER A 213 36.83 36.62 -36.12
N PRO A 214 37.22 35.38 -35.76
CA PRO A 214 36.39 34.20 -35.54
C PRO A 214 35.51 34.29 -34.30
N LYS A 215 34.38 33.59 -34.31
CA LYS A 215 33.45 33.56 -33.18
C LYS A 215 34.04 32.80 -32.00
N ILE A 216 33.72 33.23 -30.76
CA ILE A 216 34.07 32.54 -29.53
C ILE A 216 32.99 31.57 -29.19
N GLU A 217 33.35 30.34 -28.85
CA GLU A 217 32.42 29.34 -28.31
C GLU A 217 32.12 29.66 -26.83
N GLU A 218 30.87 29.77 -26.47
CA GLU A 218 30.44 29.94 -25.09
C GLU A 218 30.73 28.67 -24.29
N LYS A 219 31.49 28.79 -23.20
CA LYS A 219 31.82 27.67 -22.32
C LYS A 219 30.79 27.52 -21.21
N GLU A 220 30.43 26.29 -20.93
CA GLU A 220 29.41 25.94 -19.93
C GLU A 220 29.86 26.29 -18.50
N PHE A 221 28.95 26.88 -17.72
CA PHE A 221 29.08 27.12 -16.30
C PHE A 221 28.31 26.07 -15.53
N TYR A 222 29.02 25.30 -14.72
CA TYR A 222 28.40 24.22 -13.92
C TYR A 222 27.67 24.80 -12.70
N ASP A 223 26.68 24.01 -12.18
CA ASP A 223 25.99 24.35 -10.97
C ASP A 223 26.91 24.18 -9.76
N LEU A 224 27.30 25.29 -9.11
CA LEU A 224 28.18 25.28 -7.95
C LEU A 224 27.62 24.50 -6.77
N ARG A 225 26.29 24.39 -6.63
CA ARG A 225 25.67 23.61 -5.56
C ARG A 225 25.95 22.12 -5.75
N LYS A 226 25.98 21.64 -7.00
CA LYS A 226 26.33 20.24 -7.32
C LYS A 226 27.82 19.98 -7.09
N ILE A 227 28.69 20.96 -7.37
CA ILE A 227 30.14 20.85 -7.12
C ILE A 227 30.42 20.84 -5.63
N ALA A 228 29.68 21.63 -4.85
CA ALA A 228 29.84 21.73 -3.40
C ALA A 228 29.34 20.51 -2.64
N SER A 229 28.39 19.74 -3.21
CA SER A 229 27.82 18.59 -2.54
C SER A 229 28.84 17.46 -2.43
N LYS A 230 29.42 17.27 -1.25
CA LYS A 230 30.07 16.02 -0.87
C LYS A 230 28.99 15.02 -0.48
N ASP A 231 28.80 13.97 -1.26
CA ASP A 231 28.03 12.79 -0.85
C ASP A 231 28.83 11.97 0.21
N THR A 232 29.22 12.60 1.29
CA THR A 232 29.80 11.91 2.44
C THR A 232 28.64 11.46 3.33
N VAL A 233 28.32 10.18 3.23
CA VAL A 233 27.40 9.50 4.13
C VAL A 233 28.12 9.31 5.46
N ILE A 234 27.77 10.09 6.47
CA ILE A 234 28.25 9.88 7.85
C ILE A 234 27.17 9.07 8.57
N GLU A 235 27.50 7.87 9.03
CA GLU A 235 26.66 7.12 9.95
C GLU A 235 26.80 7.76 11.35
N ALA A 236 25.79 8.53 11.75
CA ALA A 236 25.69 9.03 13.12
C ALA A 236 24.81 8.08 13.94
N GLU A 237 25.25 7.69 15.13
CA GLU A 237 24.38 7.02 16.08
C GLU A 237 23.46 8.07 16.72
N GLU A 238 22.17 7.98 16.44
CA GLU A 238 21.13 8.78 17.08
C GLU A 238 20.41 7.90 18.10
N THR A 239 20.30 8.38 19.32
CA THR A 239 19.50 7.73 20.35
C THR A 239 18.08 8.25 20.25
N ILE A 240 17.17 7.41 19.80
CA ILE A 240 15.75 7.77 19.64
C ILE A 240 14.97 7.08 20.76
N GLU A 241 14.12 7.83 21.46
CA GLU A 241 13.12 7.29 22.35
C GLU A 241 11.89 6.93 21.50
N ILE A 242 11.62 5.63 21.38
CA ILE A 242 10.43 5.13 20.66
C ILE A 242 9.41 4.70 21.72
N PRO A 243 8.13 5.07 21.58
CA PRO A 243 7.08 4.54 22.44
C PRO A 243 7.12 3.01 22.41
N LYS A 244 7.08 2.41 23.59
CA LYS A 244 7.02 0.95 23.74
C LYS A 244 5.65 0.49 23.24
N ASP A 245 5.61 -0.24 22.16
CA ASP A 245 4.38 -0.81 21.63
C ASP A 245 4.09 -2.12 22.36
N ILE A 246 3.26 -2.04 23.40
CA ILE A 246 2.89 -3.20 24.22
C ILE A 246 2.14 -4.24 23.40
N ILE A 247 1.35 -3.82 22.43
CA ILE A 247 0.63 -4.73 21.54
C ILE A 247 1.62 -5.53 20.68
N LYS A 248 2.64 -4.86 20.12
CA LYS A 248 3.69 -5.53 19.36
C LYS A 248 4.50 -6.50 20.20
N GLU A 249 4.85 -6.11 21.44
CA GLU A 249 5.60 -6.98 22.35
C GLU A 249 4.78 -8.19 22.81
N LYS A 250 3.47 -8.00 23.08
CA LYS A 250 2.58 -9.06 23.58
C LYS A 250 2.06 -9.98 22.45
N TYR A 251 1.75 -9.42 21.27
CA TYR A 251 1.06 -10.14 20.21
C TYR A 251 1.85 -10.21 18.89
N ASP A 252 3.04 -9.60 18.82
CA ASP A 252 3.89 -9.51 17.62
C ASP A 252 3.20 -8.83 16.41
N ILE A 253 2.30 -7.88 16.70
CA ILE A 253 1.61 -7.06 15.69
C ILE A 253 1.82 -5.58 15.96
N ASN A 254 1.67 -4.76 14.93
CA ASN A 254 1.67 -3.31 15.10
C ASN A 254 0.33 -2.85 15.70
N PHE A 255 0.37 -1.94 16.66
CA PHE A 255 -0.82 -1.35 17.27
C PHE A 255 -1.69 -0.66 16.21
N ILE A 256 -1.07 0.12 15.32
CA ILE A 256 -1.76 0.70 14.16
C ILE A 256 -1.43 -0.19 12.96
N PRO A 257 -2.41 -0.95 12.43
CA PRO A 257 -2.19 -1.81 11.27
C PRO A 257 -1.97 -0.99 10.01
N ASN A 258 -1.30 -1.58 9.02
CA ASN A 258 -1.37 -1.05 7.67
C ASN A 258 -2.76 -1.35 7.09
N ILE A 259 -3.39 -0.31 6.53
CA ILE A 259 -4.68 -0.43 5.86
C ILE A 259 -4.44 -0.43 4.36
N ILE A 260 -4.77 -1.54 3.71
CA ILE A 260 -4.52 -1.73 2.29
C ILE A 260 -5.86 -1.88 1.58
N TYR A 261 -6.16 -0.96 0.67
CA TYR A 261 -7.37 -1.04 -0.16
C TYR A 261 -7.05 -1.77 -1.46
N TYR A 262 -7.66 -2.94 -1.61
CA TYR A 262 -7.56 -3.70 -2.85
C TYR A 262 -8.39 -3.01 -3.95
N LYS A 263 -7.71 -2.65 -5.03
CA LYS A 263 -8.35 -2.27 -6.29
C LYS A 263 -8.00 -3.32 -7.31
N GLU A 264 -8.99 -3.86 -7.97
CA GLU A 264 -8.77 -4.75 -9.09
C GLU A 264 -8.09 -3.96 -10.21
N GLU A 265 -6.82 -4.26 -10.48
CA GLU A 265 -6.08 -3.79 -11.65
C GLU A 265 -5.97 -4.99 -12.60
N GLU A 266 -6.66 -4.92 -13.73
CA GLU A 266 -6.62 -5.99 -14.72
C GLU A 266 -5.26 -6.05 -15.39
N VAL A 267 -4.57 -7.19 -15.26
CA VAL A 267 -3.38 -7.50 -16.05
C VAL A 267 -3.81 -8.08 -17.38
N LYS A 268 -3.29 -7.53 -18.47
CA LYS A 268 -3.53 -7.99 -19.85
C LYS A 268 -2.33 -8.74 -20.38
N ASP A 269 -2.51 -9.54 -21.42
CA ASP A 269 -1.38 -10.21 -22.07
C ASP A 269 -0.32 -9.20 -22.56
N SER A 270 -0.70 -7.96 -22.89
CA SER A 270 0.23 -6.87 -23.20
C SER A 270 1.13 -6.45 -22.03
N ASP A 271 0.68 -6.60 -20.79
CA ASP A 271 1.46 -6.23 -19.59
C ASP A 271 2.49 -7.31 -19.23
N LEU A 272 2.31 -8.50 -19.79
CA LEU A 272 3.25 -9.62 -19.66
C LEU A 272 4.45 -9.50 -20.61
N VAL A 273 4.50 -8.44 -21.41
CA VAL A 273 5.58 -8.14 -22.36
C VAL A 273 6.14 -6.75 -22.07
N THR A 274 7.46 -6.62 -22.09
CA THR A 274 8.13 -5.32 -21.94
C THR A 274 9.43 -5.27 -22.75
N THR A 275 10.00 -4.09 -22.94
CA THR A 275 11.35 -3.94 -23.47
C THR A 275 12.36 -3.76 -22.34
N PRO A 276 13.64 -4.07 -22.55
CA PRO A 276 14.68 -3.86 -21.53
C PRO A 276 14.73 -2.43 -20.99
N GLU A 277 14.50 -1.42 -21.85
CA GLU A 277 14.50 0.00 -21.46
C GLU A 277 13.30 0.36 -20.58
N ASN A 278 12.16 -0.31 -20.80
CA ASN A 278 10.91 -0.02 -20.11
C ASN A 278 10.63 -0.92 -18.90
N ILE A 279 11.47 -1.90 -18.64
CA ILE A 279 11.23 -2.88 -17.56
C ILE A 279 11.06 -2.22 -16.18
N LYS A 280 11.80 -1.13 -15.91
CA LYS A 280 11.68 -0.36 -14.67
C LYS A 280 10.31 0.30 -14.48
N ASN A 281 9.65 0.63 -15.59
CA ASN A 281 8.36 1.31 -15.59
C ASN A 281 7.18 0.33 -15.52
N SER A 282 7.43 -0.96 -15.74
CA SER A 282 6.40 -1.99 -15.67
C SER A 282 6.11 -2.35 -14.22
N LYS A 283 4.90 -2.04 -13.75
CA LYS A 283 4.42 -2.44 -12.41
C LYS A 283 4.46 -3.95 -12.25
N PHE A 284 4.01 -4.69 -13.28
CA PHE A 284 3.95 -6.14 -13.28
C PHE A 284 5.33 -6.77 -13.12
N PHE A 285 6.32 -6.39 -13.94
CA PHE A 285 7.67 -6.95 -13.84
C PHE A 285 8.39 -6.53 -12.56
N ASN A 286 8.13 -5.33 -12.05
CA ASN A 286 8.65 -4.94 -10.73
C ASN A 286 8.12 -5.86 -9.61
N ALA A 287 6.81 -6.13 -9.60
CA ALA A 287 6.20 -7.05 -8.65
C ALA A 287 6.75 -8.48 -8.81
N LEU A 288 6.86 -8.97 -10.05
CA LEU A 288 7.38 -10.29 -10.37
C LEU A 288 8.83 -10.50 -9.89
N PHE A 289 9.72 -9.54 -10.18
CA PHE A 289 11.11 -9.64 -9.75
C PHE A 289 11.28 -9.47 -8.23
N LYS A 290 10.48 -8.60 -7.62
CA LYS A 290 10.42 -8.49 -6.14
C LYS A 290 10.01 -9.82 -5.52
N ALA A 291 9.04 -10.54 -6.13
CA ALA A 291 8.58 -11.85 -5.66
C ALA A 291 9.69 -12.90 -5.58
N ILE A 292 10.67 -12.85 -6.47
CA ILE A 292 11.85 -13.74 -6.46
C ILE A 292 13.08 -13.12 -5.78
N GLY A 293 12.89 -12.05 -5.00
CA GLY A 293 13.96 -11.39 -4.25
C GLY A 293 14.99 -10.66 -5.13
N LYS A 294 14.60 -10.23 -6.33
CA LYS A 294 15.48 -9.51 -7.26
C LYS A 294 15.10 -8.04 -7.36
N ASN A 295 16.10 -7.17 -7.33
CA ASN A 295 15.89 -5.75 -7.62
C ASN A 295 15.88 -5.54 -9.14
N ILE A 296 14.89 -4.80 -9.66
CA ILE A 296 14.72 -4.57 -11.10
C ILE A 296 15.95 -3.93 -11.76
N SER A 297 16.65 -3.02 -11.09
CA SER A 297 17.87 -2.41 -11.62
C SER A 297 19.04 -3.40 -11.76
N THR A 298 19.11 -4.41 -10.87
CA THR A 298 20.10 -5.50 -11.00
C THR A 298 19.75 -6.44 -12.14
N VAL A 299 18.46 -6.65 -12.41
CA VAL A 299 17.97 -7.44 -13.55
C VAL A 299 18.36 -6.78 -14.86
N GLU A 300 18.14 -5.46 -15.00
CA GLU A 300 18.52 -4.70 -16.17
C GLU A 300 20.03 -4.79 -16.45
N THR A 301 20.86 -4.51 -15.42
CA THR A 301 22.31 -4.60 -15.56
C THR A 301 22.78 -6.01 -15.95
N ALA A 302 22.18 -7.05 -15.36
CA ALA A 302 22.50 -8.43 -15.69
C ALA A 302 22.05 -8.80 -17.10
N TYR A 303 20.90 -8.30 -17.54
CA TYR A 303 20.41 -8.47 -18.90
C TYR A 303 21.37 -7.85 -19.92
N GLU A 304 21.80 -6.61 -19.71
CA GLU A 304 22.78 -5.94 -20.60
C GLU A 304 24.10 -6.71 -20.70
N LYS A 305 24.59 -7.22 -19.58
CA LYS A 305 25.80 -8.07 -19.57
C LYS A 305 25.57 -9.38 -20.31
N ALA A 306 24.40 -9.99 -20.13
CA ALA A 306 24.05 -11.25 -20.77
C ALA A 306 23.92 -11.13 -22.29
N GLN A 307 23.49 -9.97 -22.81
CA GLN A 307 23.43 -9.73 -24.26
C GLN A 307 24.78 -9.78 -24.96
N LYS A 308 25.87 -9.47 -24.25
CA LYS A 308 27.24 -9.49 -24.80
C LYS A 308 27.81 -10.91 -24.93
N ALA A 309 27.21 -11.90 -24.27
CA ALA A 309 27.68 -13.30 -24.26
C ALA A 309 26.48 -14.27 -24.21
N PRO A 310 26.11 -14.92 -25.35
CA PRO A 310 24.91 -15.76 -25.44
C PRO A 310 24.83 -16.89 -24.39
N GLY A 311 25.96 -17.47 -24.01
CA GLY A 311 26.00 -18.49 -22.95
C GLY A 311 25.58 -17.95 -21.58
N HIS A 312 25.96 -16.72 -21.24
CA HIS A 312 25.55 -16.06 -20.00
C HIS A 312 24.07 -15.70 -20.01
N LYS A 313 23.51 -15.34 -21.16
CA LYS A 313 22.08 -15.08 -21.31
C LYS A 313 21.25 -16.30 -20.91
N ASN A 314 21.56 -17.45 -21.47
CA ASN A 314 20.83 -18.69 -21.18
C ASN A 314 20.97 -19.10 -19.71
N GLN A 315 22.18 -18.99 -19.15
CA GLN A 315 22.41 -19.28 -17.74
C GLN A 315 21.61 -18.34 -16.83
N TYR A 316 21.58 -17.05 -17.13
CA TYR A 316 20.84 -16.06 -16.35
C TYR A 316 19.32 -16.29 -16.44
N GLN A 317 18.79 -16.52 -17.65
CA GLN A 317 17.37 -16.86 -17.86
C GLN A 317 16.99 -18.15 -17.09
N ASN A 318 17.80 -19.18 -17.16
CA ASN A 318 17.56 -20.42 -16.43
C ASN A 318 17.52 -20.19 -14.91
N THR A 319 18.41 -19.34 -14.39
CA THR A 319 18.43 -19.00 -12.96
C THR A 319 17.14 -18.26 -12.54
N ILE A 320 16.68 -17.32 -13.37
CA ILE A 320 15.41 -16.61 -13.10
C ILE A 320 14.25 -17.61 -13.14
N ASN A 321 14.19 -18.46 -14.16
CA ASN A 321 13.09 -19.41 -14.34
C ASN A 321 13.06 -20.47 -13.22
N GLN A 322 14.22 -20.88 -12.72
CA GLN A 322 14.27 -21.76 -11.55
C GLN A 322 13.68 -21.05 -10.31
N ASN A 323 14.05 -19.80 -10.06
CA ASN A 323 13.49 -19.03 -8.94
C ASN A 323 11.97 -18.80 -9.12
N LEU A 324 11.51 -18.53 -10.33
CA LEU A 324 10.08 -18.40 -10.63
C LEU A 324 9.33 -19.69 -10.34
N LYS A 325 9.89 -20.83 -10.73
CA LYS A 325 9.31 -22.14 -10.46
C LYS A 325 9.23 -22.43 -8.96
N ASP A 326 10.35 -22.26 -8.25
CA ASP A 326 10.48 -22.66 -6.84
C ASP A 326 9.72 -21.73 -5.89
N ILE A 327 9.56 -20.45 -6.25
CA ILE A 327 8.94 -19.44 -5.38
C ILE A 327 7.54 -19.07 -5.89
N VAL A 328 7.45 -18.58 -7.14
CA VAL A 328 6.21 -17.98 -7.65
C VAL A 328 5.22 -19.05 -8.08
N SER A 329 5.62 -19.98 -8.94
CA SER A 329 4.72 -21.03 -9.44
C SER A 329 4.25 -21.93 -8.29
N LYS A 330 5.16 -22.31 -7.40
CA LYS A 330 4.81 -23.10 -6.22
C LYS A 330 3.80 -22.40 -5.34
N LYS A 331 4.06 -21.14 -4.96
CA LYS A 331 3.16 -20.36 -4.11
C LYS A 331 1.82 -20.07 -4.80
N PHE A 332 1.84 -19.81 -6.11
CA PHE A 332 0.61 -19.62 -6.89
C PHE A 332 -0.27 -20.87 -6.85
N ASN A 333 0.32 -22.05 -7.11
CA ASN A 333 -0.41 -23.31 -7.10
C ASN A 333 -0.93 -23.67 -5.70
N GLU A 334 -0.14 -23.49 -4.65
CA GLU A 334 -0.55 -23.71 -3.26
C GLU A 334 -1.76 -22.84 -2.86
N LEU A 335 -1.79 -21.60 -3.34
CA LEU A 335 -2.88 -20.68 -3.03
C LEU A 335 -4.10 -20.86 -3.93
N TYR A 336 -3.89 -21.23 -5.21
CA TYR A 336 -4.97 -21.38 -6.19
C TYR A 336 -5.69 -22.72 -6.07
N PHE A 337 -4.97 -23.79 -5.80
CA PHE A 337 -5.54 -25.13 -5.67
C PHE A 337 -5.63 -25.53 -4.20
N GLN A 338 -6.83 -25.90 -3.76
CA GLN A 338 -7.01 -26.52 -2.44
C GLN A 338 -6.51 -27.98 -2.42
N ASP A 339 -6.41 -28.62 -3.59
CA ASP A 339 -5.96 -30.00 -3.77
C ASP A 339 -4.83 -30.06 -4.80
N LEU A 340 -3.60 -30.24 -4.32
CA LEU A 340 -2.36 -30.18 -5.12
C LEU A 340 -2.19 -31.32 -6.16
N ASN A 341 -3.17 -32.22 -6.31
CA ASN A 341 -2.87 -33.50 -6.97
C ASN A 341 -3.13 -33.54 -8.47
N THR A 342 -3.63 -32.50 -9.15
CA THR A 342 -4.08 -32.66 -10.53
C THR A 342 -3.71 -31.60 -11.54
N GLN A 343 -3.33 -30.39 -11.16
CA GLN A 343 -3.03 -29.30 -12.11
C GLN A 343 -1.89 -28.43 -11.60
N GLU A 344 -1.00 -28.02 -12.51
CA GLU A 344 0.14 -27.18 -12.19
C GLU A 344 0.24 -26.04 -13.18
N TYR A 345 0.31 -24.79 -12.65
CA TYR A 345 0.67 -23.60 -13.41
C TYR A 345 2.16 -23.33 -13.22
N ASN A 346 2.85 -23.07 -14.32
CA ASN A 346 4.25 -22.68 -14.32
C ASN A 346 4.41 -21.33 -15.02
N PHE A 347 5.30 -20.50 -14.49
CA PHE A 347 5.61 -19.18 -15.02
C PHE A 347 7.05 -19.12 -15.47
N TYR A 348 7.29 -18.64 -16.69
CA TYR A 348 8.61 -18.55 -17.29
C TYR A 348 8.85 -17.16 -17.87
N ILE A 349 10.04 -16.63 -17.65
CA ILE A 349 10.53 -15.45 -18.37
C ILE A 349 11.37 -15.90 -19.55
N THR A 350 11.13 -15.27 -20.68
CA THR A 350 11.99 -15.34 -21.85
C THR A 350 12.65 -13.99 -22.08
N LEU A 351 13.98 -14.01 -22.21
CA LEU A 351 14.81 -12.84 -22.48
C LEU A 351 15.21 -12.86 -23.95
N GLU A 352 14.60 -12.03 -24.77
CA GLU A 352 15.01 -11.82 -26.16
C GLU A 352 15.84 -10.55 -26.30
N LYS A 353 16.36 -10.26 -27.48
CA LYS A 353 17.21 -9.09 -27.70
C LYS A 353 16.49 -7.78 -27.41
N ASP A 354 15.22 -7.69 -27.83
CA ASP A 354 14.45 -6.46 -27.81
C ASP A 354 13.18 -6.57 -26.94
N GLN A 355 12.92 -7.76 -26.37
CA GLN A 355 11.73 -8.03 -25.58
C GLN A 355 12.00 -8.97 -24.39
N ILE A 356 11.27 -8.73 -23.34
CA ILE A 356 11.20 -9.58 -22.15
C ILE A 356 9.73 -9.92 -21.95
N TYR A 357 9.38 -11.19 -21.89
CA TYR A 357 7.99 -11.60 -21.67
C TYR A 357 7.85 -12.76 -20.71
N LEU A 358 6.72 -12.74 -19.98
CA LEU A 358 6.28 -13.84 -19.14
C LEU A 358 5.36 -14.75 -19.94
N SER A 359 5.69 -16.04 -19.96
CA SER A 359 4.82 -17.10 -20.46
C SER A 359 4.21 -17.87 -19.29
N MET A 360 2.95 -18.27 -19.48
CA MET A 360 2.24 -19.15 -18.55
C MET A 360 2.02 -20.50 -19.21
N GLU A 361 2.19 -21.53 -18.41
CA GLU A 361 1.96 -22.92 -18.82
C GLU A 361 1.04 -23.63 -17.83
N LYS A 362 0.12 -24.41 -18.34
CA LYS A 362 -0.74 -25.28 -17.56
C LYS A 362 -0.55 -26.72 -18.03
N ASN A 363 -0.06 -27.59 -17.15
CA ASN A 363 0.18 -29.00 -17.46
C ASN A 363 1.01 -29.21 -18.76
N GLY A 364 2.04 -28.41 -18.97
CA GLY A 364 2.92 -28.48 -20.14
C GLY A 364 2.41 -27.76 -21.40
N ASN A 365 1.25 -27.09 -21.37
CA ASN A 365 0.71 -26.32 -22.49
C ASN A 365 0.74 -24.83 -22.20
N ILE A 366 1.25 -24.03 -23.14
CA ILE A 366 1.25 -22.57 -23.05
C ILE A 366 -0.21 -22.08 -23.09
N ILE A 367 -0.54 -21.16 -22.21
CA ILE A 367 -1.86 -20.55 -22.11
C ILE A 367 -1.76 -19.02 -22.19
N LEU A 368 -2.80 -18.37 -22.72
CA LEU A 368 -2.95 -16.92 -22.72
C LEU A 368 -3.85 -16.50 -21.54
N LEU A 369 -3.50 -15.40 -20.88
CA LEU A 369 -4.25 -14.88 -19.74
C LEU A 369 -5.68 -14.50 -20.16
N GLU A 370 -5.83 -13.83 -21.30
CA GLU A 370 -7.14 -13.38 -21.80
C GLU A 370 -8.12 -14.53 -22.08
N GLN A 371 -7.61 -15.73 -22.37
CA GLN A 371 -8.42 -16.93 -22.63
C GLN A 371 -8.83 -17.69 -21.36
N GLN A 372 -8.33 -17.28 -20.20
CA GLN A 372 -8.64 -17.96 -18.95
C GLN A 372 -9.99 -17.53 -18.40
N SER A 373 -10.52 -18.33 -17.45
CA SER A 373 -11.75 -18.00 -16.74
C SER A 373 -11.64 -16.69 -15.96
N VAL A 374 -12.77 -16.04 -15.71
CA VAL A 374 -12.81 -14.78 -14.92
C VAL A 374 -12.22 -14.99 -13.53
N GLY A 375 -12.51 -16.13 -12.88
CA GLY A 375 -11.94 -16.45 -11.57
C GLY A 375 -10.42 -16.61 -11.59
N PHE A 376 -9.86 -17.24 -12.64
CA PHE A 376 -8.40 -17.32 -12.81
C PHE A 376 -7.78 -15.94 -12.99
N LYS A 377 -8.35 -15.09 -13.85
CA LYS A 377 -7.86 -13.73 -14.08
C LYS A 377 -7.90 -12.90 -12.80
N TRP A 378 -9.00 -12.99 -12.05
CA TRP A 378 -9.12 -12.33 -10.77
C TRP A 378 -8.01 -12.77 -9.81
N PHE A 379 -7.81 -14.09 -9.65
CA PHE A 379 -6.77 -14.62 -8.77
C PHE A 379 -5.35 -14.25 -9.26
N PHE A 380 -5.10 -14.28 -10.56
CA PHE A 380 -3.84 -13.87 -11.15
C PHE A 380 -3.54 -12.39 -10.85
N ASN A 381 -4.52 -11.51 -11.05
CA ASN A 381 -4.40 -10.09 -10.73
C ASN A 381 -4.14 -9.86 -9.24
N PHE A 382 -4.88 -10.56 -8.38
CA PHE A 382 -4.69 -10.48 -6.94
C PHE A 382 -3.28 -10.94 -6.54
N PHE A 383 -2.84 -12.07 -7.08
CA PHE A 383 -1.53 -12.64 -6.76
C PHE A 383 -0.37 -11.73 -7.17
N PHE A 384 -0.36 -11.27 -8.41
CA PHE A 384 0.77 -10.49 -8.92
C PHE A 384 0.70 -9.01 -8.57
N ASN A 385 -0.44 -8.36 -8.66
CA ASN A 385 -0.55 -6.93 -8.38
C ASN A 385 -0.65 -6.62 -6.89
N PHE A 386 -1.26 -7.50 -6.11
CA PHE A 386 -1.54 -7.22 -4.72
C PHE A 386 -0.53 -7.89 -3.77
N LEU A 387 -0.41 -9.21 -3.81
CA LEU A 387 0.42 -9.93 -2.84
C LEU A 387 1.92 -9.63 -2.95
N HIS A 388 2.41 -9.35 -4.16
CA HIS A 388 3.82 -9.04 -4.38
C HIS A 388 4.12 -7.54 -4.37
N SER A 389 3.11 -6.68 -4.50
CA SER A 389 3.26 -5.23 -4.40
C SER A 389 3.22 -4.73 -2.94
N ASN A 390 2.54 -5.47 -2.07
CA ASN A 390 2.36 -5.13 -0.67
C ASN A 390 3.08 -6.13 0.23
N GLU A 391 3.81 -5.62 1.21
CA GLU A 391 4.33 -6.42 2.31
C GLU A 391 3.24 -6.52 3.37
N LEU A 392 2.55 -7.66 3.42
CA LEU A 392 1.52 -7.92 4.43
C LEU A 392 2.17 -8.49 5.70
N ASN A 393 1.85 -7.87 6.81
CA ASN A 393 2.30 -8.29 8.12
C ASN A 393 1.12 -8.78 8.97
N PRO A 394 1.34 -9.67 9.93
CA PRO A 394 0.30 -10.04 10.88
C PRO A 394 -0.31 -8.80 11.54
N GLY A 395 -1.64 -8.74 11.59
CA GLY A 395 -2.41 -7.62 12.11
C GLY A 395 -2.84 -6.58 11.06
N ASP A 396 -2.27 -6.60 9.84
CA ASP A 396 -2.70 -5.70 8.76
C ASP A 396 -4.15 -5.95 8.32
N ILE A 397 -4.78 -4.92 7.76
CA ILE A 397 -6.18 -4.97 7.32
C ILE A 397 -6.24 -4.70 5.81
N VAL A 398 -6.90 -5.62 5.10
CA VAL A 398 -7.16 -5.49 3.66
C VAL A 398 -8.64 -5.19 3.45
N LEU A 399 -8.92 -4.12 2.73
CA LEU A 399 -10.28 -3.68 2.39
C LEU A 399 -10.59 -4.05 0.95
N MET A 400 -11.76 -4.65 0.72
CA MET A 400 -12.28 -5.02 -0.59
C MET A 400 -13.74 -4.60 -0.72
N ASP A 401 -14.06 -3.88 -1.79
CA ASP A 401 -15.44 -3.46 -2.07
C ASP A 401 -15.99 -4.35 -3.19
N GLU A 402 -16.96 -5.22 -2.86
CA GLU A 402 -17.60 -6.19 -3.77
C GLU A 402 -16.63 -6.98 -4.67
N PRO A 403 -15.61 -7.67 -4.10
CA PRO A 403 -14.57 -8.32 -4.90
C PRO A 403 -15.08 -9.46 -5.78
N GLU A 404 -16.30 -9.96 -5.53
CA GLU A 404 -16.90 -11.09 -6.20
C GLU A 404 -17.85 -10.72 -7.36
N ILE A 405 -18.04 -9.44 -7.66
CA ILE A 405 -19.12 -8.95 -8.55
C ILE A 405 -19.09 -9.60 -9.94
N HIS A 406 -17.92 -9.90 -10.46
CA HIS A 406 -17.74 -10.49 -11.78
C HIS A 406 -17.61 -12.02 -11.78
N LEU A 407 -17.67 -12.66 -10.60
CA LEU A 407 -17.44 -14.09 -10.47
C LEU A 407 -18.75 -14.89 -10.58
N SER A 408 -18.65 -16.10 -11.12
CA SER A 408 -19.72 -17.11 -11.05
C SER A 408 -19.91 -17.58 -9.61
N ILE A 409 -21.03 -18.23 -9.29
CA ILE A 409 -21.31 -18.76 -7.94
C ILE A 409 -20.16 -19.65 -7.42
N PRO A 410 -19.65 -20.64 -8.16
CA PRO A 410 -18.46 -21.39 -7.70
C PRO A 410 -17.25 -20.50 -7.46
N GLY A 411 -16.97 -19.56 -8.37
CA GLY A 411 -15.84 -18.64 -8.23
C GLY A 411 -15.95 -17.75 -7.00
N ARG A 412 -17.16 -17.35 -6.56
CA ARG A 412 -17.38 -16.59 -5.32
C ARG A 412 -17.06 -17.41 -4.08
N ILE A 413 -17.48 -18.67 -4.08
CA ILE A 413 -17.19 -19.61 -2.98
C ILE A 413 -15.67 -19.86 -2.89
N ASP A 414 -15.02 -20.07 -4.04
CA ASP A 414 -13.57 -20.27 -4.10
C ASP A 414 -12.82 -19.03 -3.61
N LEU A 415 -13.23 -17.83 -4.04
CA LEU A 415 -12.66 -16.56 -3.57
C LEU A 415 -12.78 -16.41 -2.06
N ARG A 416 -13.99 -16.62 -1.51
CA ARG A 416 -14.22 -16.54 -0.07
C ARG A 416 -13.31 -17.50 0.70
N ASN A 417 -13.29 -18.77 0.28
CA ASN A 417 -12.46 -19.80 0.91
C ASN A 417 -10.97 -19.44 0.84
N PHE A 418 -10.53 -18.91 -0.29
CA PHE A 418 -9.16 -18.43 -0.47
C PHE A 418 -8.86 -17.30 0.52
N ILE A 419 -9.70 -16.26 0.61
CA ILE A 419 -9.50 -15.12 1.51
C ILE A 419 -9.44 -15.60 2.97
N LYS A 420 -10.35 -16.49 3.39
CA LYS A 420 -10.37 -17.06 4.75
C LYS A 420 -9.07 -17.80 5.08
N ASN A 421 -8.63 -18.68 4.20
CA ASN A 421 -7.40 -19.45 4.39
C ASN A 421 -6.18 -18.53 4.40
N PHE A 422 -6.14 -17.54 3.50
CA PHE A 422 -5.05 -16.57 3.45
C PHE A 422 -5.01 -15.71 4.71
N ALA A 423 -6.15 -15.20 5.16
CA ALA A 423 -6.28 -14.42 6.38
C ALA A 423 -5.69 -15.17 7.59
N ARG A 424 -6.13 -16.42 7.77
CA ARG A 424 -5.67 -17.29 8.87
C ARG A 424 -4.17 -17.58 8.80
N ASN A 425 -3.67 -17.94 7.62
CA ASN A 425 -2.27 -18.34 7.46
C ASN A 425 -1.28 -17.18 7.61
N HIS A 426 -1.71 -15.94 7.34
CA HIS A 426 -0.84 -14.76 7.36
C HIS A 426 -1.19 -13.78 8.50
N GLY A 427 -2.19 -14.08 9.32
CA GLY A 427 -2.60 -13.20 10.42
C GLY A 427 -3.17 -11.86 9.95
N VAL A 428 -3.75 -11.79 8.74
CA VAL A 428 -4.29 -10.57 8.12
C VAL A 428 -5.81 -10.57 8.22
N THR A 429 -6.41 -9.42 8.50
CA THR A 429 -7.87 -9.27 8.51
C THR A 429 -8.36 -8.72 7.18
N PHE A 430 -9.31 -9.41 6.55
CA PHE A 430 -10.02 -8.90 5.37
C PHE A 430 -11.38 -8.34 5.77
N ILE A 431 -11.69 -7.14 5.30
CA ILE A 431 -13.00 -6.53 5.44
C ILE A 431 -13.57 -6.33 4.04
N THR A 432 -14.64 -7.02 3.73
CA THR A 432 -15.26 -6.97 2.40
C THR A 432 -16.71 -6.55 2.50
N THR A 433 -17.20 -5.90 1.45
CA THR A 433 -18.65 -5.67 1.26
C THR A 433 -19.18 -6.71 0.28
N THR A 434 -20.43 -7.10 0.42
CA THR A 434 -21.12 -7.92 -0.56
C THR A 434 -22.62 -7.65 -0.57
N HIS A 435 -23.23 -7.85 -1.73
CA HIS A 435 -24.67 -7.95 -1.92
C HIS A 435 -25.08 -9.38 -2.31
N ASN A 436 -24.12 -10.29 -2.39
CA ASN A 436 -24.37 -11.60 -2.95
C ASN A 436 -24.41 -12.69 -1.88
N PRO A 437 -25.55 -13.36 -1.68
CA PRO A 437 -25.68 -14.43 -0.68
C PRO A 437 -24.70 -15.58 -0.89
N SER A 438 -24.29 -15.87 -2.14
CA SER A 438 -23.35 -16.97 -2.42
C SER A 438 -21.92 -16.70 -1.94
N PHE A 439 -21.61 -15.45 -1.58
CA PHE A 439 -20.33 -15.09 -0.96
C PHE A 439 -20.34 -15.33 0.56
N ILE A 440 -21.50 -15.56 1.16
CA ILE A 440 -21.65 -15.79 2.60
C ILE A 440 -21.46 -17.27 2.91
N ASP A 441 -20.77 -17.56 4.02
CA ASP A 441 -20.65 -18.91 4.56
C ASP A 441 -21.62 -19.10 5.70
N VAL A 442 -22.66 -19.90 5.46
CA VAL A 442 -23.71 -20.15 6.45
C VAL A 442 -23.21 -20.89 7.70
N ASP A 443 -22.08 -21.58 7.60
CA ASP A 443 -21.43 -22.25 8.72
C ASP A 443 -20.63 -21.27 9.62
N TYR A 444 -20.45 -20.00 9.19
CA TYR A 444 -19.61 -18.97 9.83
C TYR A 444 -20.30 -17.60 9.85
N LEU A 445 -21.52 -17.55 10.40
CA LEU A 445 -22.31 -16.31 10.48
C LEU A 445 -21.67 -15.24 11.39
N ASP A 446 -20.73 -15.61 12.22
CA ASP A 446 -19.90 -14.71 13.03
C ASP A 446 -18.96 -13.82 12.21
N GLU A 447 -18.76 -14.12 10.92
CA GLU A 447 -18.04 -13.26 9.97
C GLU A 447 -18.86 -12.05 9.50
N LEU A 448 -20.19 -12.10 9.67
CA LEU A 448 -21.10 -11.08 9.15
C LEU A 448 -21.18 -9.86 10.07
N ARG A 449 -21.29 -8.68 9.45
CA ARG A 449 -21.63 -7.42 10.10
C ARG A 449 -22.76 -6.78 9.30
N ILE A 450 -23.90 -6.61 9.95
CA ILE A 450 -25.08 -6.08 9.31
C ILE A 450 -25.07 -4.57 9.41
N VAL A 451 -25.22 -3.93 8.27
CA VAL A 451 -25.29 -2.47 8.14
C VAL A 451 -26.69 -2.10 7.73
N ARG A 452 -27.40 -1.32 8.55
CA ARG A 452 -28.80 -0.95 8.29
C ARG A 452 -29.08 0.49 8.69
N PHE A 453 -30.11 1.07 8.12
CA PHE A 453 -30.61 2.37 8.57
C PHE A 453 -31.19 2.25 9.99
N LYS A 454 -30.92 3.24 10.83
CA LYS A 454 -31.63 3.36 12.13
C LYS A 454 -33.15 3.49 11.91
N LYS A 455 -33.95 3.06 12.88
CA LYS A 455 -35.43 3.12 12.81
C LYS A 455 -35.97 4.53 12.56
N ASP A 456 -35.29 5.56 13.04
CA ASP A 456 -35.58 6.98 12.81
C ASP A 456 -35.11 7.48 11.43
N LYS A 457 -34.47 6.60 10.62
CA LYS A 457 -33.86 6.89 9.32
C LYS A 457 -32.76 7.98 9.36
N ILE A 458 -32.27 8.32 10.54
CA ILE A 458 -31.16 9.24 10.73
C ILE A 458 -29.90 8.41 11.00
N GLY A 459 -29.07 8.26 9.96
CA GLY A 459 -27.83 7.53 10.07
C GLY A 459 -27.99 6.00 10.03
N VAL A 460 -26.88 5.36 10.23
CA VAL A 460 -26.67 3.93 10.04
C VAL A 460 -26.15 3.31 11.33
N GLU A 461 -26.57 2.10 11.61
CA GLU A 461 -26.06 1.27 12.69
C GLU A 461 -25.35 0.02 12.16
N ILE A 462 -24.38 -0.45 12.93
CA ILE A 462 -23.60 -1.66 12.64
C ILE A 462 -23.95 -2.70 13.70
N GLN A 463 -24.48 -3.81 13.28
CA GLN A 463 -24.77 -4.96 14.14
C GLN A 463 -23.73 -6.04 13.90
N ASN A 464 -22.99 -6.38 14.96
CA ASN A 464 -21.86 -7.32 14.89
C ASN A 464 -22.27 -8.78 15.16
N ASP A 465 -23.45 -8.99 15.69
CA ASP A 465 -23.97 -10.32 16.03
C ASP A 465 -25.20 -10.64 15.19
N PHE A 466 -25.06 -11.62 14.32
CA PHE A 466 -26.15 -12.08 13.46
C PHE A 466 -27.28 -12.74 14.28
N SER A 467 -26.97 -13.32 15.42
CA SER A 467 -27.96 -14.01 16.26
C SER A 467 -28.87 -13.06 17.05
N ALA A 468 -28.48 -11.78 17.18
CA ALA A 468 -29.25 -10.78 17.92
C ALA A 468 -30.36 -10.10 17.09
N ILE A 469 -30.65 -10.60 15.87
CA ILE A 469 -31.69 -10.06 15.02
C ILE A 469 -33.05 -10.50 15.56
N GLY A 470 -33.87 -9.52 15.93
CA GLY A 470 -35.24 -9.78 16.40
C GLY A 470 -36.16 -10.24 15.29
N GLU A 471 -37.22 -10.98 15.66
CA GLU A 471 -38.23 -11.48 14.72
C GLU A 471 -38.97 -10.38 13.93
N ASP A 472 -38.93 -9.13 14.42
CA ASP A 472 -39.60 -7.97 13.80
C ASP A 472 -38.78 -7.30 12.68
N GLU A 473 -37.57 -7.77 12.38
CA GLU A 473 -36.63 -7.12 11.46
C GLU A 473 -36.43 -7.87 10.14
N VAL A 474 -37.48 -8.44 9.66
CA VAL A 474 -37.56 -9.43 8.56
C VAL A 474 -37.10 -8.86 7.20
N ASP A 475 -37.24 -7.55 6.95
CA ASP A 475 -37.09 -7.01 5.58
C ASP A 475 -35.65 -7.02 5.07
N THR A 476 -34.66 -6.70 5.89
CA THR A 476 -33.23 -6.72 5.47
C THR A 476 -32.66 -8.13 5.41
N LEU A 477 -33.20 -9.01 6.24
CA LEU A 477 -32.87 -10.43 6.24
C LEU A 477 -33.55 -11.20 5.11
N ASN A 478 -34.68 -10.74 4.61
CA ASN A 478 -35.41 -11.44 3.54
C ASN A 478 -34.54 -11.56 2.28
N GLU A 479 -33.79 -10.55 1.88
CA GLU A 479 -32.89 -10.67 0.73
C GLU A 479 -31.75 -11.68 0.99
N ILE A 480 -31.26 -11.76 2.23
CA ILE A 480 -30.25 -12.74 2.60
C ILE A 480 -30.89 -14.12 2.78
N VAL A 481 -32.03 -14.20 3.43
CA VAL A 481 -32.79 -15.45 3.63
C VAL A 481 -33.36 -15.97 2.32
N ASP A 482 -33.82 -15.11 1.43
CA ASP A 482 -34.24 -15.49 0.07
C ASP A 482 -33.06 -15.95 -0.78
N GLY A 483 -31.89 -15.30 -0.60
CA GLY A 483 -30.64 -15.79 -1.15
C GLY A 483 -30.20 -17.15 -0.59
N PHE A 484 -30.39 -17.39 0.71
CA PHE A 484 -30.23 -18.71 1.33
C PHE A 484 -31.26 -19.71 0.81
N GLY A 485 -32.46 -19.28 0.54
CA GLY A 485 -33.52 -20.12 -0.06
C GLY A 485 -33.16 -20.65 -1.44
N VAL A 486 -32.44 -19.87 -2.26
CA VAL A 486 -31.92 -20.34 -3.57
C VAL A 486 -30.80 -21.36 -3.37
N LEU A 487 -29.89 -21.15 -2.42
CA LEU A 487 -28.88 -22.15 -2.06
C LEU A 487 -29.49 -23.40 -1.42
N HIS A 488 -30.51 -23.26 -0.61
CA HIS A 488 -31.24 -24.40 -0.03
C HIS A 488 -31.94 -25.26 -1.06
N ARG A 489 -32.44 -24.68 -2.14
CA ARG A 489 -33.07 -25.45 -3.22
C ARG A 489 -32.11 -26.46 -3.84
N ASP A 490 -30.87 -26.05 -4.10
CA ASP A 490 -29.82 -26.92 -4.65
C ASP A 490 -29.38 -28.00 -3.64
N ILE A 491 -29.35 -27.65 -2.34
CA ILE A 491 -29.03 -28.60 -1.26
C ILE A 491 -30.16 -29.64 -1.10
N ILE A 492 -31.41 -29.19 -1.14
CA ILE A 492 -32.58 -30.08 -0.97
C ILE A 492 -32.79 -30.97 -2.19
N THR A 493 -32.49 -30.50 -3.39
CA THR A 493 -32.67 -31.27 -4.64
C THR A 493 -31.56 -32.26 -4.93
N ASN A 494 -30.42 -32.18 -4.25
CA ASN A 494 -29.34 -33.14 -4.43
C ASN A 494 -29.63 -34.45 -3.64
N PRO A 495 -29.82 -35.59 -4.33
CA PRO A 495 -30.22 -36.87 -3.68
C PRO A 495 -29.14 -37.43 -2.73
N ASN A 496 -27.92 -36.90 -2.80
CA ASN A 496 -26.83 -37.34 -1.91
C ASN A 496 -26.77 -36.55 -0.59
N ASN A 497 -27.57 -35.49 -0.46
CA ASN A 497 -27.58 -34.66 0.75
C ASN A 497 -28.63 -35.19 1.75
N LYS A 498 -28.23 -35.23 3.02
CA LYS A 498 -29.16 -35.45 4.13
C LYS A 498 -29.51 -34.09 4.72
N VAL A 499 -30.77 -33.69 4.58
CA VAL A 499 -31.24 -32.40 5.10
C VAL A 499 -31.89 -32.62 6.47
N ILE A 500 -31.47 -31.84 7.46
CA ILE A 500 -32.05 -31.83 8.79
C ILE A 500 -32.78 -30.50 8.95
N PHE A 501 -34.08 -30.54 9.12
CA PHE A 501 -34.87 -29.36 9.47
C PHE A 501 -34.82 -29.17 10.98
N VAL A 502 -34.53 -27.93 11.40
CA VAL A 502 -34.47 -27.53 12.81
C VAL A 502 -35.51 -26.45 13.08
N GLU A 503 -36.00 -26.39 14.30
CA GLU A 503 -37.06 -25.47 14.70
C GLU A 503 -36.58 -24.02 14.83
N GLY A 504 -35.28 -23.82 15.11
CA GLY A 504 -34.72 -22.48 15.30
C GLY A 504 -33.22 -22.39 15.16
N LEU A 505 -32.73 -21.15 15.20
CA LEU A 505 -31.34 -20.81 15.07
C LEU A 505 -30.46 -21.45 16.15
N MET A 506 -31.02 -21.65 17.35
CA MET A 506 -30.31 -22.31 18.45
C MET A 506 -29.93 -23.75 18.12
N ASP A 507 -30.88 -24.50 17.52
CA ASP A 507 -30.61 -25.88 17.11
C ASP A 507 -29.58 -25.96 15.99
N TYR A 508 -29.65 -25.01 15.04
CA TYR A 508 -28.65 -24.87 14.01
C TYR A 508 -27.26 -24.62 14.59
N ASN A 509 -27.12 -23.69 15.54
CA ASN A 509 -25.86 -23.38 16.21
C ASN A 509 -25.31 -24.59 16.98
N TYR A 510 -26.17 -25.34 17.68
CA TYR A 510 -25.76 -26.58 18.34
C TYR A 510 -25.27 -27.62 17.36
N LEU A 511 -25.99 -27.86 16.26
CA LEU A 511 -25.56 -28.82 15.25
C LEU A 511 -24.27 -28.42 14.57
N THR A 512 -24.10 -27.12 14.29
CA THR A 512 -22.86 -26.57 13.73
C THR A 512 -21.68 -26.72 14.70
N ALA A 513 -21.88 -26.46 15.99
CA ALA A 513 -20.86 -26.68 17.02
C ALA A 513 -20.48 -28.17 17.15
N PHE A 514 -21.47 -29.08 17.10
CA PHE A 514 -21.21 -30.52 17.08
C PHE A 514 -20.47 -30.97 15.83
N LYS A 515 -20.78 -30.39 14.66
CA LYS A 515 -20.06 -30.65 13.42
C LYS A 515 -18.57 -30.24 13.55
N LYS A 516 -18.30 -29.02 14.03
CA LYS A 516 -16.94 -28.52 14.26
C LYS A 516 -16.16 -29.39 15.27
N LEU A 517 -16.79 -29.80 16.36
CA LEU A 517 -16.18 -30.70 17.36
C LEU A 517 -15.84 -32.09 16.76
N LYS A 518 -16.66 -32.59 15.84
CA LYS A 518 -16.42 -33.87 15.17
C LYS A 518 -15.35 -33.79 14.10
N GLU A 519 -15.29 -32.72 13.36
CA GLU A 519 -14.25 -32.48 12.35
C GLU A 519 -12.86 -32.41 12.99
N SER A 520 -12.75 -31.87 14.21
CA SER A 520 -11.50 -31.86 14.99
C SER A 520 -11.08 -33.26 15.46
N ASN A 521 -11.98 -34.26 15.47
CA ASN A 521 -11.78 -35.61 15.94
C ASN A 521 -11.75 -36.69 14.84
N SER A 522 -11.30 -36.35 13.63
CA SER A 522 -11.10 -37.29 12.50
C SER A 522 -12.36 -37.98 11.95
N TRP A 523 -13.54 -37.46 12.16
CA TRP A 523 -14.75 -37.96 11.50
C TRP A 523 -15.06 -37.14 10.27
N THR A 524 -14.74 -37.65 9.10
CA THR A 524 -15.07 -37.07 7.82
C THR A 524 -16.58 -37.17 7.55
N TRP A 525 -17.30 -36.06 7.70
CA TRP A 525 -18.55 -35.86 6.98
C TRP A 525 -18.15 -35.45 5.55
N LYS A 526 -18.28 -36.34 4.58
CA LYS A 526 -18.22 -35.91 3.20
C LYS A 526 -19.41 -35.03 2.95
N ARG A 527 -19.15 -33.80 2.49
CA ARG A 527 -20.13 -32.87 1.91
C ARG A 527 -20.86 -33.54 0.76
#